data_6a92d89c68b35a05fd132bf68c8510dc
#
_entry.id   6a92d89c68b35a05fd132bf68c8510dc
#
_cell.length_a   1.000
_cell.length_b   1.000
_cell.length_c   1.000
_cell.angle_alpha   90.00
_cell.angle_beta   90.00
_cell.angle_gamma   90.00
#
_symmetry.space_group_name_H-M   'P 1'
#
loop_
_entity.id
_entity.type
_entity.pdbx_description
1 polymer ?
#
loop_
_entity_poly.entity_id
_entity_poly.type
_entity_poly.pdbx_seq_one_letter_code
_entity_poly.pdbx_strand_id
1 'polypeptide(L)'
;MFAIVMTILVFEIKIPAIWGPISNDALWYEIEKLLPLLLSYVLSFAFLFTYWRAHHFFVSIYAKNIDAMLTNINAFFFMLISLVPFSSRMLGEFPNNELSILIFGIHIILIGLSLYWMRRYVLFSDHIKNPEISQKEIRGSTIRTLAPVVFAIIAIALCFWSIPTSLTLLTLAVIFNLSSYSTRFFEKIMKFIHRLLFGHDKHGYFAD
;
A
#
# COMPACT_ATOMS: atom_id res chain seq x y z
N MET A 1 -2.63 16.37 -3.37
CA MET A 1 -1.60 15.55 -4.06
C MET A 1 -2.10 14.16 -4.44
N PHE A 2 -2.63 13.32 -3.54
CA PHE A 2 -3.16 12.00 -3.90
C PHE A 2 -4.15 12.00 -5.07
N ALA A 3 -5.14 12.91 -5.07
CA ALA A 3 -6.10 13.01 -6.16
C ALA A 3 -5.42 13.25 -7.52
N ILE A 4 -4.38 14.10 -7.55
CA ILE A 4 -3.62 14.37 -8.77
C ILE A 4 -2.91 13.11 -9.25
N VAL A 5 -2.22 12.38 -8.36
CA VAL A 5 -1.51 11.15 -8.72
C VAL A 5 -2.47 10.06 -9.18
N MET A 6 -3.63 9.90 -8.51
CA MET A 6 -4.67 8.96 -8.92
C MET A 6 -5.25 9.28 -10.31
N THR A 7 -5.38 10.56 -10.65
CA THR A 7 -5.84 10.96 -11.99
C THR A 7 -4.77 10.81 -13.06
N ILE A 8 -3.50 11.11 -12.74
CA ILE A 8 -2.38 10.91 -13.67
C ILE A 8 -2.18 9.43 -13.97
N LEU A 9 -2.46 8.55 -13.03
CA LEU A 9 -2.29 7.11 -13.18
C LEU A 9 -3.08 6.56 -14.39
N VAL A 10 -4.22 7.14 -14.75
CA VAL A 10 -4.99 6.71 -15.93
C VAL A 10 -4.28 7.01 -17.25
N PHE A 11 -3.45 8.05 -17.29
CA PHE A 11 -2.70 8.40 -18.51
C PHE A 11 -1.58 7.41 -18.86
N GLU A 12 -1.25 6.50 -17.93
CA GLU A 12 -0.34 5.40 -18.21
C GLU A 12 -0.97 4.31 -19.08
N ILE A 13 -2.32 4.29 -19.18
CA ILE A 13 -3.06 3.37 -20.05
C ILE A 13 -3.16 4.00 -21.45
N LYS A 14 -2.20 3.63 -22.31
CA LYS A 14 -2.18 4.14 -23.69
C LYS A 14 -2.95 3.20 -24.61
N ILE A 15 -3.88 3.77 -25.38
CA ILE A 15 -4.56 3.03 -26.44
C ILE A 15 -3.55 2.74 -27.54
N PRO A 16 -3.41 1.47 -28.02
CA PRO A 16 -2.51 1.12 -29.11
C PRO A 16 -2.84 1.90 -30.38
N ALA A 17 -1.81 2.35 -31.09
CA ALA A 17 -2.00 2.96 -32.40
C ALA A 17 -2.37 1.85 -33.41
N ILE A 18 -3.62 1.82 -33.84
CA ILE A 18 -4.11 0.86 -34.83
C ILE A 18 -4.20 1.58 -36.19
N TRP A 19 -3.52 1.03 -37.21
CA TRP A 19 -3.46 1.60 -38.55
C TRP A 19 -4.40 0.85 -39.51
N GLY A 20 -5.30 1.54 -40.20
CA GLY A 20 -6.21 1.00 -41.22
C GLY A 20 -7.64 0.70 -40.68
N PRO A 21 -8.52 0.11 -41.52
CA PRO A 21 -9.89 -0.25 -41.11
C PRO A 21 -9.84 -1.35 -40.04
N ILE A 22 -10.51 -1.10 -38.90
CA ILE A 22 -10.45 -1.95 -37.74
C ILE A 22 -11.71 -2.80 -37.66
N SER A 23 -11.56 -4.13 -37.64
CA SER A 23 -12.63 -5.04 -37.29
C SER A 23 -12.81 -5.10 -35.77
N ASN A 24 -13.99 -5.50 -35.30
CA ASN A 24 -14.25 -5.68 -33.86
C ASN A 24 -13.29 -6.70 -33.22
N ASP A 25 -12.93 -7.75 -33.95
CA ASP A 25 -11.99 -8.78 -33.45
C ASP A 25 -10.58 -8.24 -33.30
N ALA A 26 -10.12 -7.41 -34.25
CA ALA A 26 -8.82 -6.76 -34.14
C ALA A 26 -8.76 -5.78 -32.97
N LEU A 27 -9.83 -5.01 -32.76
CA LEU A 27 -9.94 -4.11 -31.61
C LEU A 27 -9.94 -4.88 -30.29
N TRP A 28 -10.70 -5.98 -30.22
CA TRP A 28 -10.77 -6.82 -29.02
C TRP A 28 -9.39 -7.41 -28.67
N TYR A 29 -8.66 -7.91 -29.65
CA TYR A 29 -7.30 -8.41 -29.46
C TYR A 29 -6.34 -7.35 -28.88
N GLU A 30 -6.44 -6.09 -29.35
CA GLU A 30 -5.62 -5.00 -28.79
C GLU A 30 -6.05 -4.62 -27.37
N ILE A 31 -7.34 -4.71 -27.04
CA ILE A 31 -7.84 -4.50 -25.67
C ILE A 31 -7.33 -5.60 -24.73
N GLU A 32 -7.28 -6.84 -25.16
CA GLU A 32 -6.72 -7.94 -24.35
C GLU A 32 -5.26 -7.72 -23.97
N LYS A 33 -4.46 -7.14 -24.86
CA LYS A 33 -3.05 -6.77 -24.58
C LYS A 33 -2.92 -5.69 -23.50
N LEU A 34 -3.94 -4.85 -23.32
CA LEU A 34 -3.97 -3.82 -22.28
C LEU A 34 -4.35 -4.36 -20.90
N LEU A 35 -4.82 -5.61 -20.82
CA LEU A 35 -5.33 -6.18 -19.58
C LEU A 35 -4.32 -6.12 -18.42
N PRO A 36 -3.03 -6.48 -18.60
CA PRO A 36 -2.04 -6.36 -17.52
C PRO A 36 -1.87 -4.90 -17.05
N LEU A 37 -1.91 -3.94 -17.97
CA LEU A 37 -1.79 -2.52 -17.65
C LEU A 37 -3.03 -2.01 -16.88
N LEU A 38 -4.22 -2.45 -17.25
CA LEU A 38 -5.46 -2.17 -16.52
C LEU A 38 -5.44 -2.77 -15.12
N LEU A 39 -4.95 -4.00 -14.97
CA LEU A 39 -4.82 -4.66 -13.67
C LEU A 39 -3.81 -3.94 -12.78
N SER A 40 -2.65 -3.53 -13.32
CA SER A 40 -1.65 -2.76 -12.55
C SER A 40 -2.19 -1.38 -12.15
N TYR A 41 -2.99 -0.73 -13.01
CA TYR A 41 -3.69 0.51 -12.70
C TYR A 41 -4.64 0.33 -11.52
N VAL A 42 -5.54 -0.66 -11.58
CA VAL A 42 -6.51 -0.94 -10.50
C VAL A 42 -5.78 -1.25 -9.19
N LEU A 43 -4.75 -2.07 -9.24
CA LEU A 43 -3.93 -2.42 -8.08
C LEU A 43 -3.27 -1.18 -7.47
N SER A 44 -2.64 -0.34 -8.28
CA SER A 44 -1.94 0.87 -7.84
C SER A 44 -2.90 1.93 -7.31
N PHE A 45 -4.05 2.11 -7.96
CA PHE A 45 -5.11 2.99 -7.47
C PHE A 45 -5.59 2.57 -6.08
N ALA A 46 -5.81 1.28 -5.87
CA ALA A 46 -6.26 0.75 -4.60
C ALA A 46 -5.18 0.86 -3.49
N PHE A 47 -3.89 0.70 -3.81
CA PHE A 47 -2.79 1.03 -2.90
C PHE A 47 -2.76 2.52 -2.55
N LEU A 48 -2.85 3.41 -3.53
CA LEU A 48 -2.89 4.85 -3.31
C LEU A 48 -4.07 5.25 -2.42
N PHE A 49 -5.26 4.68 -2.65
CA PHE A 49 -6.43 4.92 -1.82
C PHE A 49 -6.21 4.45 -0.37
N THR A 50 -5.57 3.30 -0.20
CA THR A 50 -5.21 2.76 1.13
C THR A 50 -4.25 3.69 1.87
N TYR A 51 -3.19 4.15 1.21
CA TYR A 51 -2.22 5.07 1.78
C TYR A 51 -2.81 6.46 2.03
N TRP A 52 -3.66 6.97 1.12
CA TRP A 52 -4.40 8.19 1.34
C TRP A 52 -5.25 8.12 2.62
N ARG A 53 -6.01 7.06 2.78
CA ARG A 53 -6.85 6.86 3.97
C ARG A 53 -6.01 6.82 5.25
N ALA A 54 -4.89 6.11 5.26
CA ALA A 54 -4.00 6.03 6.41
C ALA A 54 -3.35 7.39 6.71
N HIS A 55 -2.82 8.07 5.69
CA HIS A 55 -2.24 9.41 5.81
C HIS A 55 -3.26 10.43 6.34
N HIS A 56 -4.46 10.44 5.79
CA HIS A 56 -5.54 11.32 6.24
C HIS A 56 -5.83 11.12 7.74
N PHE A 57 -5.91 9.88 8.20
CA PHE A 57 -6.08 9.56 9.63
C PHE A 57 -4.95 10.13 10.49
N PHE A 58 -3.69 10.01 10.07
CA PHE A 58 -2.57 10.50 10.86
C PHE A 58 -2.54 12.01 10.98
N VAL A 59 -2.78 12.71 9.88
CA VAL A 59 -2.73 14.18 9.88
C VAL A 59 -3.98 14.79 10.52
N SER A 60 -5.17 14.18 10.33
CA SER A 60 -6.44 14.78 10.81
C SER A 60 -6.83 14.38 12.21
N ILE A 61 -6.40 13.20 12.70
CA ILE A 61 -6.85 12.66 13.98
C ILE A 61 -5.72 12.56 14.98
N TYR A 62 -4.52 12.09 14.56
CA TYR A 62 -3.41 11.86 15.47
C TYR A 62 -2.53 13.08 15.71
N ALA A 63 -2.43 14.00 14.76
CA ALA A 63 -1.69 15.23 14.91
C ALA A 63 -2.62 16.38 15.34
N LYS A 64 -2.34 17.01 16.49
CA LYS A 64 -2.99 18.23 16.94
C LYS A 64 -2.32 19.48 16.32
N ASN A 65 -1.01 19.42 16.16
CA ASN A 65 -0.18 20.47 15.60
C ASN A 65 0.72 19.87 14.49
N ILE A 66 1.27 20.76 13.65
CA ILE A 66 2.21 20.40 12.59
C ILE A 66 3.48 21.22 12.82
N ASP A 67 4.64 20.55 12.84
CA ASP A 67 5.95 21.18 12.91
C ASP A 67 6.76 20.99 11.63
N ALA A 68 7.95 21.61 11.57
CA ALA A 68 8.82 21.53 10.42
C ALA A 68 9.31 20.09 10.14
N MET A 69 9.54 19.29 11.17
CA MET A 69 10.01 17.91 10.99
C MET A 69 8.91 17.02 10.40
N LEU A 70 7.67 17.13 10.90
CA LEU A 70 6.52 16.42 10.33
C LEU A 70 6.30 16.83 8.87
N THR A 71 6.45 18.13 8.56
CA THR A 71 6.35 18.65 7.19
C THR A 71 7.40 18.04 6.28
N ASN A 72 8.65 17.89 6.73
CA ASN A 72 9.73 17.28 5.95
C ASN A 72 9.49 15.78 5.70
N ILE A 73 9.04 15.04 6.73
CA ILE A 73 8.68 13.62 6.58
C ILE A 73 7.52 13.48 5.59
N ASN A 74 6.55 14.36 5.67
CA ASN A 74 5.40 14.39 4.76
C ASN A 74 5.82 14.71 3.32
N ALA A 75 6.76 15.64 3.11
CA ALA A 75 7.30 15.95 1.79
C ALA A 75 8.00 14.72 1.17
N PHE A 76 8.81 14.01 1.96
CA PHE A 76 9.46 12.77 1.53
C PHE A 76 8.42 11.68 1.16
N PHE A 77 7.39 11.51 1.99
CA PHE A 77 6.29 10.59 1.68
C PHE A 77 5.59 10.96 0.37
N PHE A 78 5.29 12.23 0.14
CA PHE A 78 4.66 12.69 -1.10
C PHE A 78 5.56 12.55 -2.34
N MET A 79 6.86 12.69 -2.19
CA MET A 79 7.82 12.39 -3.26
C MET A 79 7.70 10.92 -3.70
N LEU A 80 7.64 9.99 -2.74
CA LEU A 80 7.42 8.58 -3.06
C LEU A 80 6.04 8.36 -3.72
N ILE A 81 4.97 8.94 -3.20
CA ILE A 81 3.63 8.85 -3.80
C ILE A 81 3.61 9.31 -5.25
N SER A 82 4.37 10.37 -5.60
CA SER A 82 4.40 10.90 -6.97
C SER A 82 5.05 9.95 -7.99
N LEU A 83 5.84 8.98 -7.54
CA LEU A 83 6.48 7.96 -8.38
C LEU A 83 5.60 6.73 -8.64
N VAL A 84 4.41 6.63 -8.03
CA VAL A 84 3.52 5.46 -8.21
C VAL A 84 3.13 5.24 -9.68
N PRO A 85 2.81 6.25 -10.50
CA PRO A 85 2.51 6.02 -11.91
C PRO A 85 3.64 5.31 -12.64
N PHE A 86 4.90 5.69 -12.39
CA PHE A 86 6.07 5.03 -12.98
C PHE A 86 6.16 3.54 -12.59
N SER A 87 6.10 3.21 -11.30
CA SER A 87 6.21 1.81 -10.85
C SER A 87 5.00 0.97 -11.29
N SER A 88 3.80 1.57 -11.35
CA SER A 88 2.59 0.94 -11.88
C SER A 88 2.73 0.58 -13.36
N ARG A 89 3.23 1.53 -14.16
CA ARG A 89 3.47 1.31 -15.58
C ARG A 89 4.48 0.20 -15.81
N MET A 90 5.60 0.21 -15.08
CA MET A 90 6.61 -0.87 -15.16
C MET A 90 5.99 -2.24 -14.90
N LEU A 91 5.12 -2.36 -13.89
CA LEU A 91 4.41 -3.61 -13.58
C LEU A 91 3.44 -4.02 -14.70
N GLY A 92 2.73 -3.06 -15.30
CA GLY A 92 1.74 -3.34 -16.34
C GLY A 92 2.35 -3.65 -17.71
N GLU A 93 3.46 -2.99 -18.10
CA GLU A 93 4.16 -3.24 -19.35
C GLU A 93 4.99 -4.54 -19.31
N PHE A 94 5.53 -4.89 -18.14
CA PHE A 94 6.38 -6.07 -17.95
C PHE A 94 5.82 -7.01 -16.86
N PRO A 95 4.59 -7.52 -16.99
CA PRO A 95 3.91 -8.28 -15.93
C PRO A 95 4.59 -9.61 -15.60
N ASN A 96 5.33 -10.18 -16.55
CA ASN A 96 6.03 -11.46 -16.42
C ASN A 96 7.53 -11.30 -16.11
N ASN A 97 7.95 -10.11 -15.68
CA ASN A 97 9.34 -9.82 -15.35
C ASN A 97 9.51 -9.62 -13.84
N GLU A 98 10.44 -10.38 -13.25
CA GLU A 98 10.74 -10.30 -11.81
C GLU A 98 11.17 -8.90 -11.38
N LEU A 99 11.95 -8.20 -12.22
CA LEU A 99 12.43 -6.85 -11.93
C LEU A 99 11.28 -5.83 -11.80
N SER A 100 10.22 -5.97 -12.61
CA SER A 100 9.06 -5.08 -12.52
C SER A 100 8.31 -5.25 -11.19
N ILE A 101 8.16 -6.50 -10.73
CA ILE A 101 7.55 -6.83 -9.43
C ILE A 101 8.44 -6.31 -8.30
N LEU A 102 9.76 -6.46 -8.44
CA LEU A 102 10.73 -6.01 -7.46
C LEU A 102 10.70 -4.48 -7.31
N ILE A 103 10.71 -3.73 -8.42
CA ILE A 103 10.58 -2.27 -8.43
C ILE A 103 9.28 -1.84 -7.77
N PHE A 104 8.15 -2.43 -8.16
CA PHE A 104 6.84 -2.10 -7.60
C PHE A 104 6.76 -2.45 -6.11
N GLY A 105 7.21 -3.65 -5.72
CA GLY A 105 7.19 -4.11 -4.34
C GLY A 105 8.10 -3.29 -3.41
N ILE A 106 9.34 -2.98 -3.83
CA ILE A 106 10.24 -2.08 -3.09
C ILE A 106 9.59 -0.70 -2.93
N HIS A 107 8.98 -0.19 -3.97
CA HIS A 107 8.31 1.11 -3.93
C HIS A 107 7.17 1.11 -2.88
N ILE A 108 6.30 0.08 -2.87
CA ILE A 108 5.26 -0.09 -1.85
C ILE A 108 5.85 -0.15 -0.43
N ILE A 109 6.98 -0.84 -0.25
CA ILE A 109 7.69 -0.92 1.04
C ILE A 109 8.16 0.47 1.47
N LEU A 110 8.80 1.23 0.58
CA LEU A 110 9.31 2.57 0.89
C LEU A 110 8.19 3.53 1.29
N ILE A 111 7.06 3.52 0.56
CA ILE A 111 5.87 4.32 0.91
C ILE A 111 5.34 3.90 2.28
N GLY A 112 5.17 2.61 2.54
CA GLY A 112 4.67 2.11 3.81
C GLY A 112 5.58 2.44 4.99
N LEU A 113 6.91 2.34 4.83
CA LEU A 113 7.89 2.69 5.84
C LEU A 113 7.93 4.20 6.11
N SER A 114 7.83 5.04 5.07
CA SER A 114 7.77 6.50 5.25
C SER A 114 6.52 6.93 6.01
N LEU A 115 5.37 6.29 5.72
CA LEU A 115 4.12 6.51 6.44
C LEU A 115 4.21 6.01 7.89
N TYR A 116 4.86 4.87 8.12
CA TYR A 116 5.12 4.37 9.48
C TYR A 116 6.04 5.30 10.26
N TRP A 117 7.08 5.86 9.64
CA TRP A 117 7.96 6.86 10.23
C TRP A 117 7.19 8.11 10.64
N MET A 118 6.39 8.67 9.73
CA MET A 118 5.50 9.82 10.02
C MET A 118 4.59 9.54 11.23
N ARG A 119 3.92 8.38 11.24
CA ARG A 119 3.08 7.95 12.33
C ARG A 119 3.86 7.86 13.64
N ARG A 120 5.03 7.23 13.62
CA ARG A 120 5.89 7.10 14.80
C ARG A 120 6.27 8.47 15.35
N TYR A 121 6.68 9.38 14.48
CA TYR A 121 7.01 10.73 14.87
C TYR A 121 5.84 11.44 15.57
N VAL A 122 4.65 11.41 15.00
CA VAL A 122 3.44 12.01 15.59
C VAL A 122 3.15 11.42 16.98
N LEU A 123 3.21 10.12 17.14
CA LEU A 123 2.85 9.46 18.40
C LEU A 123 3.87 9.66 19.55
N PHE A 124 5.14 9.91 19.23
CA PHE A 124 6.21 10.12 20.22
C PHE A 124 6.53 11.60 20.46
N SER A 125 5.90 12.52 19.74
CA SER A 125 6.09 13.97 19.91
C SER A 125 4.95 14.55 20.75
N ASP A 126 5.20 14.84 22.01
CA ASP A 126 4.18 15.33 22.97
C ASP A 126 3.51 16.63 22.52
N HIS A 127 4.23 17.49 21.80
CA HIS A 127 3.70 18.77 21.27
C HIS A 127 2.82 18.59 20.01
N ILE A 128 2.88 17.43 19.36
CA ILE A 128 2.13 17.11 18.12
C ILE A 128 0.98 16.17 18.40
N LYS A 129 1.21 15.16 19.25
CA LYS A 129 0.25 14.10 19.52
C LYS A 129 -1.05 14.63 20.10
N ASN A 130 -2.17 14.16 19.54
CA ASN A 130 -3.47 14.34 20.15
C ASN A 130 -3.58 13.44 21.42
N PRO A 131 -3.79 14.00 22.63
CA PRO A 131 -3.84 13.21 23.86
C PRO A 131 -5.07 12.30 23.99
N GLU A 132 -6.12 12.51 23.17
CA GLU A 132 -7.39 11.77 23.25
C GLU A 132 -7.36 10.42 22.52
N ILE A 133 -6.23 10.06 21.86
CA ILE A 133 -6.16 8.82 21.07
C ILE A 133 -6.05 7.59 21.95
N SER A 134 -6.95 6.63 21.75
CA SER A 134 -6.94 5.36 22.46
C SER A 134 -5.79 4.43 22.01
N GLN A 135 -5.29 3.59 22.93
CA GLN A 135 -4.28 2.58 22.61
C GLN A 135 -4.76 1.55 21.57
N LYS A 136 -6.06 1.28 21.52
CA LYS A 136 -6.68 0.40 20.53
C LYS A 136 -6.58 0.98 19.11
N GLU A 137 -6.82 2.28 18.96
CA GLU A 137 -6.67 2.98 17.67
C GLU A 137 -5.21 3.00 17.21
N ILE A 138 -4.27 3.23 18.14
CA ILE A 138 -2.83 3.19 17.86
C ILE A 138 -2.42 1.82 17.33
N ARG A 139 -2.86 0.72 17.96
CA ARG A 139 -2.55 -0.65 17.51
C ARG A 139 -3.17 -0.94 16.14
N GLY A 140 -4.46 -0.66 15.96
CA GLY A 140 -5.16 -0.89 14.70
C GLY A 140 -4.54 -0.13 13.52
N SER A 141 -4.08 1.10 13.76
CA SER A 141 -3.42 1.90 12.72
C SER A 141 -2.03 1.34 12.35
N THR A 142 -1.28 0.79 13.32
CA THR A 142 0.02 0.15 13.05
C THR A 142 -0.13 -1.01 12.08
N ILE A 143 -1.08 -1.89 12.36
CA ILE A 143 -1.36 -3.08 11.54
C ILE A 143 -1.72 -2.66 10.11
N ARG A 144 -2.61 -1.69 9.94
CA ARG A 144 -3.04 -1.21 8.62
C ARG A 144 -1.92 -0.56 7.83
N THR A 145 -0.97 0.10 8.51
CA THR A 145 0.18 0.73 7.86
C THR A 145 1.22 -0.29 7.42
N LEU A 146 1.49 -1.30 8.24
CA LEU A 146 2.55 -2.28 8.00
C LEU A 146 2.07 -3.50 7.19
N ALA A 147 0.78 -3.81 7.15
CA ALA A 147 0.28 -4.95 6.39
C ALA A 147 0.71 -4.93 4.92
N PRO A 148 0.55 -3.83 4.14
CA PRO A 148 1.02 -3.78 2.76
C PRO A 148 2.53 -4.01 2.62
N VAL A 149 3.32 -3.55 3.59
CA VAL A 149 4.78 -3.74 3.62
C VAL A 149 5.13 -5.22 3.77
N VAL A 150 4.50 -5.91 4.72
CA VAL A 150 4.72 -7.35 4.95
C VAL A 150 4.32 -8.17 3.72
N PHE A 151 3.16 -7.88 3.14
CA PHE A 151 2.72 -8.55 1.92
C PHE A 151 3.67 -8.29 0.74
N ALA A 152 4.18 -7.07 0.59
CA ALA A 152 5.13 -6.72 -0.47
C ALA A 152 6.47 -7.44 -0.29
N ILE A 153 6.98 -7.58 0.94
CA ILE A 153 8.21 -8.34 1.23
C ILE A 153 8.02 -9.81 0.84
N ILE A 154 6.89 -10.42 1.23
CA ILE A 154 6.60 -11.82 0.89
C ILE A 154 6.41 -11.97 -0.64
N ALA A 155 5.74 -11.03 -1.29
CA ALA A 155 5.55 -11.03 -2.74
C ALA A 155 6.88 -10.94 -3.50
N ILE A 156 7.81 -10.10 -3.06
CA ILE A 156 9.18 -10.02 -3.61
C ILE A 156 9.91 -11.36 -3.43
N ALA A 157 9.83 -11.99 -2.27
CA ALA A 157 10.46 -13.28 -2.05
C ALA A 157 9.88 -14.39 -2.96
N LEU A 158 8.56 -14.35 -3.20
CA LEU A 158 7.86 -15.31 -4.04
C LEU A 158 8.02 -15.06 -5.54
N CYS A 159 8.38 -13.85 -5.98
CA CYS A 159 8.48 -13.56 -7.43
C CYS A 159 9.56 -14.38 -8.13
N PHE A 160 10.62 -14.76 -7.41
CA PHE A 160 11.68 -15.64 -7.91
C PHE A 160 11.23 -17.10 -8.07
N TRP A 161 10.10 -17.48 -7.50
CA TRP A 161 9.54 -18.84 -7.61
C TRP A 161 8.33 -18.87 -8.54
N SER A 162 7.43 -17.90 -8.42
CA SER A 162 6.20 -17.83 -9.21
C SER A 162 5.68 -16.40 -9.28
N ILE A 163 5.81 -15.81 -10.44
CA ILE A 163 5.29 -14.46 -10.74
C ILE A 163 3.78 -14.34 -10.50
N PRO A 164 2.92 -15.28 -10.99
CA PRO A 164 1.48 -15.20 -10.73
C PRO A 164 1.13 -15.23 -9.24
N THR A 165 1.84 -16.03 -8.45
CA THR A 165 1.63 -16.10 -6.99
C THR A 165 1.98 -14.78 -6.31
N SER A 166 3.06 -14.14 -6.73
CA SER A 166 3.47 -12.83 -6.23
C SER A 166 2.42 -11.74 -6.53
N LEU A 167 1.94 -11.67 -7.77
CA LEU A 167 0.90 -10.71 -8.18
C LEU A 167 -0.42 -10.95 -7.43
N THR A 168 -0.81 -12.22 -7.26
CA THR A 168 -2.00 -12.59 -6.48
C THR A 168 -1.86 -12.11 -5.03
N LEU A 169 -0.68 -12.26 -4.44
CA LEU A 169 -0.42 -11.83 -3.06
C LEU A 169 -0.50 -10.31 -2.92
N LEU A 170 0.04 -9.53 -3.87
CA LEU A 170 -0.09 -8.08 -3.90
C LEU A 170 -1.55 -7.64 -4.01
N THR A 171 -2.34 -8.32 -4.83
CA THR A 171 -3.77 -8.05 -4.96
C THR A 171 -4.52 -8.37 -3.67
N LEU A 172 -4.22 -9.50 -3.04
CA LEU A 172 -4.79 -9.87 -1.74
C LEU A 172 -4.43 -8.87 -0.64
N ALA A 173 -3.22 -8.30 -0.66
CA ALA A 173 -2.80 -7.26 0.28
C ALA A 173 -3.72 -6.04 0.25
N VAL A 174 -4.13 -5.63 -0.95
CA VAL A 174 -5.07 -4.51 -1.13
C VAL A 174 -6.47 -4.87 -0.62
N ILE A 175 -7.02 -6.00 -1.06
CA ILE A 175 -8.35 -6.47 -0.65
C ILE A 175 -8.40 -6.58 0.88
N PHE A 176 -7.36 -7.15 1.46
CA PHE A 176 -7.21 -7.27 2.90
C PHE A 176 -7.22 -5.90 3.60
N ASN A 177 -6.46 -4.94 3.11
CA ASN A 177 -6.34 -3.62 3.73
C ASN A 177 -7.62 -2.77 3.56
N LEU A 178 -8.37 -2.97 2.49
CA LEU A 178 -9.67 -2.31 2.29
C LEU A 178 -10.77 -2.92 3.16
N SER A 179 -10.65 -4.18 3.56
CA SER A 179 -11.64 -4.87 4.37
C SER A 179 -11.65 -4.37 5.81
N SER A 180 -12.84 -4.13 6.36
CA SER A 180 -13.02 -3.81 7.78
C SER A 180 -12.68 -4.98 8.72
N TYR A 181 -12.62 -6.20 8.19
CA TYR A 181 -12.25 -7.41 8.94
C TYR A 181 -10.74 -7.56 9.13
N SER A 182 -9.92 -6.85 8.35
CA SER A 182 -8.46 -6.96 8.38
C SER A 182 -7.88 -6.72 9.78
N THR A 183 -8.36 -5.73 10.50
CA THR A 183 -7.88 -5.39 11.84
C THR A 183 -8.12 -6.53 12.84
N ARG A 184 -9.33 -7.12 12.84
CA ARG A 184 -9.71 -8.23 13.73
C ARG A 184 -8.92 -9.50 13.41
N PHE A 185 -8.66 -9.77 12.13
CA PHE A 185 -7.89 -10.94 11.70
C PHE A 185 -6.43 -10.83 12.12
N PHE A 186 -5.80 -9.66 11.93
CA PHE A 186 -4.41 -9.42 12.35
C PHE A 186 -4.25 -9.44 13.87
N GLU A 187 -5.20 -8.90 14.63
CA GLU A 187 -5.19 -9.00 16.09
C GLU A 187 -5.20 -10.47 16.55
N LYS A 188 -5.99 -11.31 15.88
CA LYS A 188 -6.01 -12.76 16.17
C LYS A 188 -4.67 -13.43 15.84
N ILE A 189 -4.07 -13.13 14.67
CA ILE A 189 -2.76 -13.65 14.28
C ILE A 189 -1.67 -13.18 15.24
N MET A 190 -1.63 -11.89 15.57
CA MET A 190 -0.64 -11.35 16.51
C MET A 190 -0.78 -11.97 17.91
N LYS A 191 -2.00 -12.16 18.41
CA LYS A 191 -2.26 -12.88 19.65
C LYS A 191 -1.77 -14.34 19.57
N PHE A 192 -1.98 -15.00 18.45
CA PHE A 192 -1.52 -16.37 18.23
C PHE A 192 0.02 -16.47 18.16
N ILE A 193 0.68 -15.61 17.38
CA ILE A 193 2.14 -15.56 17.27
C ILE A 193 2.78 -15.23 18.63
N HIS A 194 2.23 -14.26 19.36
CA HIS A 194 2.72 -13.89 20.68
C HIS A 194 2.60 -15.06 21.67
N ARG A 195 1.48 -15.81 21.65
CA ARG A 195 1.32 -17.03 22.44
C ARG A 195 2.35 -18.11 22.09
N LEU A 196 2.67 -18.25 20.79
CA LEU A 196 3.60 -19.25 20.29
C LEU A 196 5.07 -18.92 20.67
N LEU A 197 5.45 -17.65 20.64
CA LEU A 197 6.83 -17.20 20.90
C LEU A 197 7.12 -16.92 22.38
N PHE A 198 6.15 -16.48 23.16
CA PHE A 198 6.36 -15.96 24.53
C PHE A 198 5.56 -16.71 25.61
N GLY A 199 4.79 -17.73 25.26
CA GLY A 199 3.95 -18.45 26.20
C GLY A 199 2.75 -17.63 26.72
N HIS A 200 2.13 -18.08 27.80
CA HIS A 200 0.95 -17.43 28.38
C HIS A 200 1.29 -16.04 28.91
N ASP A 201 0.62 -15.02 28.41
CA ASP A 201 0.81 -13.61 28.78
C ASP A 201 0.45 -13.37 30.26
N LYS A 202 1.47 -13.27 31.13
CA LYS A 202 1.30 -12.96 32.56
C LYS A 202 1.04 -11.46 32.83
N HIS A 203 1.08 -10.60 31.83
CA HIS A 203 1.03 -9.13 31.98
C HIS A 203 -0.13 -8.42 31.24
N GLY A 204 -1.16 -9.14 30.78
CA GLY A 204 -2.39 -8.48 30.32
C GLY A 204 -2.25 -7.51 29.12
N TYR A 205 -1.19 -7.59 28.32
CA TYR A 205 -0.96 -6.70 27.18
C TYR A 205 -2.05 -6.75 26.10
N PHE A 206 -2.96 -7.73 26.18
CA PHE A 206 -4.07 -7.95 25.26
C PHE A 206 -5.41 -8.10 25.96
N ALA A 207 -5.53 -7.65 27.21
CA ALA A 207 -6.83 -7.54 27.86
C ALA A 207 -7.60 -6.34 27.29
N ASP A 208 -8.80 -6.58 26.89
CA ASP A 208 -9.90 -5.84 26.24
C ASP A 208 -9.80 -4.33 26.03
#